data_7331d080d0e3ada4eb06dc6831717eef
#
_entry.id   7331d080d0e3ada4eb06dc6831717eef
#
_cell.length_a   1.000
_cell.length_b   1.000
_cell.length_c   1.000
_cell.angle_alpha   90.00
_cell.angle_beta   90.00
_cell.angle_gamma   90.00
#
_symmetry.space_group_name_H-M   'P 1'
#
loop_
_entity.id
_entity.type
_entity.pdbx_description
1 polymer ?
#
loop_
_entity_poly.entity_id
_entity_poly.type
_entity_poly.pdbx_seq_one_letter_code
_entity_poly.pdbx_strand_id
1 'polypeptide(L)'
;MSASVLMVGCGHMGGALLARWAELGGVDFTVLDPASPELPDGVALHTTPDTLGEARFDAIVVSVKPQLIDAAIPPAARFVKEDGFALSIAAGAPTATISKAAGGRPSVRLMPNMPARIGRGVSGLYAQDRVRPAQRDLTERMGEAVGTALWLADEDQIDRITAAAGSGPGYVYEFARVYQKAAEELGFDADQARALVLETIAGCMELAAETGQDFETLRDSIMSKGGTTAAGVNALNGDDQLTGRLKATLQAAYDRACELRG
;
A
#
# COMPACT_ATOMS: atom_id res chain seq x y z
N MET A 1 -0.29 10.84 -25.81
CA MET A 1 -1.59 11.33 -25.28
C MET A 1 -1.58 11.05 -23.78
N SER A 2 -2.07 12.00 -22.99
CA SER A 2 -2.21 11.83 -21.54
C SER A 2 -3.36 10.88 -21.23
N ALA A 3 -3.20 10.00 -20.23
CA ALA A 3 -4.28 9.16 -19.74
C ALA A 3 -5.14 9.96 -18.75
N SER A 4 -6.46 9.93 -18.93
CA SER A 4 -7.40 10.61 -18.03
C SER A 4 -7.96 9.62 -16.99
N VAL A 5 -7.85 9.96 -15.70
CA VAL A 5 -8.19 9.08 -14.58
C VAL A 5 -9.19 9.75 -13.66
N LEU A 6 -10.33 9.10 -13.44
CA LEU A 6 -11.33 9.51 -12.44
C LEU A 6 -11.07 8.77 -11.13
N MET A 7 -10.76 9.49 -10.08
CA MET A 7 -10.61 8.92 -8.75
C MET A 7 -11.88 9.14 -7.93
N VAL A 8 -12.51 8.05 -7.51
CA VAL A 8 -13.73 8.08 -6.69
C VAL A 8 -13.39 7.79 -5.23
N GLY A 9 -13.55 8.81 -4.40
CA GLY A 9 -13.05 8.86 -3.03
C GLY A 9 -11.61 9.33 -2.94
N CYS A 10 -11.33 10.22 -1.98
CA CYS A 10 -9.98 10.76 -1.73
C CYS A 10 -9.73 10.87 -0.22
N GLY A 11 -9.95 9.75 0.50
CA GLY A 11 -9.65 9.63 1.92
C GLY A 11 -8.14 9.54 2.20
N HIS A 12 -7.74 9.16 3.41
CA HIS A 12 -6.34 9.17 3.84
C HIS A 12 -5.38 8.44 2.88
N MET A 13 -5.72 7.21 2.47
CA MET A 13 -4.86 6.46 1.55
C MET A 13 -4.95 7.02 0.13
N GLY A 14 -6.17 7.28 -0.36
CA GLY A 14 -6.36 7.85 -1.68
C GLY A 14 -5.65 9.17 -1.86
N GLY A 15 -5.78 10.10 -0.91
CA GLY A 15 -5.09 11.38 -0.94
C GLY A 15 -3.56 11.26 -0.90
N ALA A 16 -3.04 10.31 -0.09
CA ALA A 16 -1.61 10.04 -0.04
C ALA A 16 -1.04 9.53 -1.37
N LEU A 17 -1.79 8.66 -2.06
CA LEU A 17 -1.42 8.17 -3.39
C LEU A 17 -1.56 9.27 -4.44
N LEU A 18 -2.67 10.01 -4.42
CA LEU A 18 -2.93 11.09 -5.37
C LEU A 18 -1.85 12.17 -5.34
N ALA A 19 -1.35 12.53 -4.17
CA ALA A 19 -0.27 13.50 -4.02
C ALA A 19 0.99 13.11 -4.82
N ARG A 20 1.26 11.81 -4.93
CA ARG A 20 2.37 11.29 -5.74
C ARG A 20 1.97 11.07 -7.20
N TRP A 21 0.75 10.60 -7.43
CA TRP A 21 0.25 10.35 -8.78
C TRP A 21 0.07 11.62 -9.60
N ALA A 22 -0.27 12.74 -8.96
CA ALA A 22 -0.38 14.03 -9.62
C ALA A 22 0.95 14.53 -10.24
N GLU A 23 2.08 14.00 -9.76
CA GLU A 23 3.41 14.28 -10.32
C GLU A 23 3.76 13.38 -11.54
N LEU A 24 2.93 12.36 -11.84
CA LEU A 24 3.15 11.45 -12.96
C LEU A 24 2.93 12.17 -14.30
N GLY A 25 3.97 12.27 -15.10
CA GLY A 25 3.86 12.77 -16.46
C GLY A 25 2.93 11.92 -17.33
N GLY A 26 2.05 12.58 -18.10
CA GLY A 26 1.14 11.91 -19.03
C GLY A 26 -0.06 11.23 -18.36
N VAL A 27 -0.46 11.66 -17.16
CA VAL A 27 -1.69 11.24 -16.48
C VAL A 27 -2.38 12.46 -15.88
N ASP A 28 -3.65 12.65 -16.21
CA ASP A 28 -4.48 13.73 -15.69
C ASP A 28 -5.53 13.14 -14.73
N PHE A 29 -5.57 13.64 -13.50
CA PHE A 29 -6.50 13.17 -12.48
C PHE A 29 -7.67 14.12 -12.27
N THR A 30 -8.85 13.55 -12.10
CA THR A 30 -10.06 14.22 -11.62
C THR A 30 -10.56 13.45 -10.39
N VAL A 31 -10.90 14.15 -9.33
CA VAL A 31 -11.45 13.57 -8.11
C VAL A 31 -12.95 13.75 -8.02
N LEU A 32 -13.65 12.69 -7.67
CA LEU A 32 -15.04 12.70 -7.30
C LEU A 32 -15.16 12.31 -5.83
N ASP A 33 -15.37 13.30 -4.95
CA ASP A 33 -15.53 13.07 -3.51
C ASP A 33 -16.47 14.10 -2.90
N PRO A 34 -17.59 13.69 -2.27
CA PRO A 34 -18.54 14.62 -1.64
C PRO A 34 -17.98 15.35 -0.42
N ALA A 35 -16.88 14.86 0.19
CA ALA A 35 -16.26 15.48 1.37
C ALA A 35 -15.36 16.67 1.02
N SER A 36 -15.13 16.95 -0.27
CA SER A 36 -14.30 18.08 -0.75
C SER A 36 -12.92 18.15 -0.09
N PRO A 37 -12.09 17.10 -0.19
CA PRO A 37 -10.73 17.10 0.38
C PRO A 37 -9.82 18.14 -0.29
N GLU A 38 -8.76 18.53 0.40
CA GLU A 38 -7.66 19.26 -0.23
C GLU A 38 -6.96 18.38 -1.26
N LEU A 39 -6.68 18.94 -2.44
CA LEU A 39 -6.09 18.21 -3.56
C LEU A 39 -4.77 18.88 -4.01
N PRO A 40 -3.89 18.14 -4.66
CA PRO A 40 -2.73 18.70 -5.34
C PRO A 40 -3.15 19.72 -6.43
N ASP A 41 -2.26 20.66 -6.72
CA ASP A 41 -2.47 21.65 -7.78
C ASP A 41 -2.73 20.97 -9.14
N GLY A 42 -3.70 21.52 -9.87
CA GLY A 42 -4.09 21.01 -11.19
C GLY A 42 -5.06 19.82 -11.19
N VAL A 43 -5.41 19.27 -10.05
CA VAL A 43 -6.41 18.19 -9.92
C VAL A 43 -7.81 18.80 -9.76
N ALA A 44 -8.71 18.47 -10.68
CA ALA A 44 -10.10 18.92 -10.60
C ALA A 44 -10.89 18.15 -9.54
N LEU A 45 -11.74 18.87 -8.78
CA LEU A 45 -12.64 18.29 -7.78
C LEU A 45 -14.11 18.40 -8.22
N HIS A 46 -14.82 17.30 -8.12
CA HIS A 46 -16.25 17.21 -8.27
C HIS A 46 -16.88 16.56 -7.03
N THR A 47 -18.01 17.08 -6.58
CA THR A 47 -18.71 16.54 -5.38
C THR A 47 -19.84 15.60 -5.73
N THR A 48 -20.33 15.66 -6.97
CA THR A 48 -21.39 14.78 -7.48
C THR A 48 -21.07 14.32 -8.90
N PRO A 49 -21.48 13.12 -9.32
CA PRO A 49 -21.22 12.62 -10.67
C PRO A 49 -21.75 13.52 -11.78
N ASP A 50 -22.88 14.20 -11.57
CA ASP A 50 -23.50 15.02 -12.61
C ASP A 50 -22.66 16.26 -13.00
N THR A 51 -21.80 16.72 -12.12
CA THR A 51 -20.89 17.84 -12.42
C THR A 51 -19.74 17.47 -13.36
N LEU A 52 -19.53 16.17 -13.65
CA LEU A 52 -18.54 15.70 -14.62
C LEU A 52 -18.94 15.98 -16.09
N GLY A 53 -20.23 16.29 -16.34
CA GLY A 53 -20.71 16.66 -17.68
C GLY A 53 -20.50 15.57 -18.73
N GLU A 54 -19.77 15.90 -19.79
CA GLU A 54 -19.46 14.98 -20.89
C GLU A 54 -18.04 14.37 -20.79
N ALA A 55 -17.33 14.56 -19.68
CA ALA A 55 -16.00 13.99 -19.48
C ALA A 55 -15.98 12.47 -19.71
N ARG A 56 -14.85 11.96 -20.23
CA ARG A 56 -14.63 10.53 -20.44
C ARG A 56 -13.21 10.16 -19.98
N PHE A 57 -13.14 9.11 -19.18
CA PHE A 57 -11.90 8.69 -18.51
C PHE A 57 -11.41 7.34 -19.03
N ASP A 58 -10.11 7.19 -19.13
CA ASP A 58 -9.44 5.93 -19.48
C ASP A 58 -9.47 4.93 -18.33
N ALA A 59 -9.48 5.44 -17.09
CA ALA A 59 -9.56 4.60 -15.90
C ALA A 59 -10.44 5.25 -14.82
N ILE A 60 -11.01 4.38 -13.97
CA ILE A 60 -11.62 4.77 -12.68
C ILE A 60 -10.82 4.16 -11.54
N VAL A 61 -10.37 5.00 -10.60
CA VAL A 61 -9.74 4.55 -9.35
C VAL A 61 -10.81 4.43 -8.26
N VAL A 62 -11.00 3.22 -7.75
CA VAL A 62 -11.90 2.90 -6.66
C VAL A 62 -11.16 3.08 -5.34
N SER A 63 -11.35 4.24 -4.70
CA SER A 63 -10.67 4.64 -3.46
C SER A 63 -11.64 4.90 -2.30
N VAL A 64 -12.83 4.36 -2.38
CA VAL A 64 -13.82 4.36 -1.29
C VAL A 64 -13.66 3.12 -0.41
N LYS A 65 -14.24 3.16 0.79
CA LYS A 65 -14.33 1.96 1.63
C LYS A 65 -15.13 0.86 0.92
N PRO A 66 -14.82 -0.44 1.12
CA PRO A 66 -15.49 -1.55 0.44
C PRO A 66 -17.02 -1.48 0.51
N GLN A 67 -17.56 -1.10 1.65
CA GLN A 67 -19.01 -0.99 1.88
C GLN A 67 -19.71 0.09 1.04
N LEU A 68 -18.94 1.02 0.47
CA LEU A 68 -19.47 2.12 -0.36
C LEU A 68 -19.34 1.86 -1.87
N ILE A 69 -18.69 0.76 -2.29
CA ILE A 69 -18.43 0.47 -3.70
C ILE A 69 -19.70 0.43 -4.52
N ASP A 70 -20.69 -0.34 -4.07
CA ASP A 70 -21.96 -0.52 -4.79
C ASP A 70 -22.79 0.77 -4.91
N ALA A 71 -22.59 1.72 -4.01
CA ALA A 71 -23.28 3.01 -4.05
C ALA A 71 -22.51 4.07 -4.85
N ALA A 72 -21.16 4.12 -4.71
CA ALA A 72 -20.36 5.20 -5.24
C ALA A 72 -19.87 4.95 -6.68
N ILE A 73 -19.57 3.69 -7.04
CA ILE A 73 -18.91 3.40 -8.32
C ILE A 73 -19.86 3.36 -9.51
N PRO A 74 -21.05 2.72 -9.47
CA PRO A 74 -21.93 2.64 -10.65
C PRO A 74 -22.31 4.01 -11.25
N PRO A 75 -22.67 5.04 -10.46
CA PRO A 75 -22.94 6.37 -11.02
C PRO A 75 -21.73 7.02 -11.69
N ALA A 76 -20.50 6.76 -11.23
CA ALA A 76 -19.27 7.26 -11.79
C ALA A 76 -18.77 6.45 -12.99
N ALA A 77 -19.07 5.17 -13.04
CA ALA A 77 -18.63 4.24 -14.08
C ALA A 77 -19.12 4.62 -15.49
N ARG A 78 -20.26 5.34 -15.61
CA ARG A 78 -20.78 5.83 -16.90
C ARG A 78 -19.83 6.81 -17.60
N PHE A 79 -18.92 7.43 -16.86
CA PHE A 79 -17.93 8.36 -17.41
C PHE A 79 -16.63 7.68 -17.85
N VAL A 80 -16.49 6.38 -17.61
CA VAL A 80 -15.34 5.59 -18.08
C VAL A 80 -15.61 5.12 -19.51
N LYS A 81 -14.62 5.30 -20.39
CA LYS A 81 -14.67 4.87 -21.79
C LYS A 81 -15.00 3.37 -21.88
N GLU A 82 -15.56 2.93 -23.01
CA GLU A 82 -15.91 1.51 -23.21
C GLU A 82 -14.67 0.60 -23.09
N ASP A 83 -13.56 1.07 -23.58
CA ASP A 83 -12.28 0.39 -23.51
C ASP A 83 -11.45 0.76 -22.27
N GLY A 84 -12.04 1.48 -21.31
CA GLY A 84 -11.42 1.83 -20.04
C GLY A 84 -11.36 0.66 -19.06
N PHE A 85 -10.80 0.90 -17.85
CA PHE A 85 -10.68 -0.11 -16.81
C PHE A 85 -10.89 0.47 -15.41
N ALA A 86 -11.03 -0.40 -14.42
CA ALA A 86 -11.12 -0.02 -13.01
C ALA A 86 -9.84 -0.42 -12.27
N LEU A 87 -9.27 0.50 -11.50
CA LEU A 87 -8.17 0.27 -10.58
C LEU A 87 -8.68 0.41 -9.14
N SER A 88 -8.61 -0.62 -8.33
CA SER A 88 -9.06 -0.58 -6.94
C SER A 88 -7.90 -0.57 -5.96
N ILE A 89 -7.97 0.35 -4.99
CA ILE A 89 -7.11 0.34 -3.81
C ILE A 89 -7.88 -0.11 -2.54
N ALA A 90 -9.13 -0.55 -2.70
CA ALA A 90 -9.97 -0.99 -1.59
C ALA A 90 -9.55 -2.38 -1.09
N ALA A 91 -9.22 -2.48 0.20
CA ALA A 91 -8.94 -3.77 0.83
C ALA A 91 -10.22 -4.64 0.85
N GLY A 92 -10.06 -5.96 0.68
CA GLY A 92 -11.16 -6.92 0.77
C GLY A 92 -12.14 -6.93 -0.41
N ALA A 93 -11.97 -6.09 -1.44
CA ALA A 93 -12.89 -6.06 -2.59
C ALA A 93 -12.29 -6.84 -3.79
N PRO A 94 -12.86 -8.01 -4.17
CA PRO A 94 -12.37 -8.79 -5.30
C PRO A 94 -12.51 -8.07 -6.64
N THR A 95 -11.65 -8.41 -7.61
CA THR A 95 -11.72 -7.87 -8.98
C THR A 95 -13.10 -8.07 -9.62
N ALA A 96 -13.76 -9.20 -9.35
CA ALA A 96 -15.11 -9.46 -9.85
C ALA A 96 -16.13 -8.42 -9.35
N THR A 97 -16.09 -8.07 -8.05
CA THR A 97 -16.96 -7.06 -7.44
C THR A 97 -16.65 -5.68 -8.04
N ILE A 98 -15.38 -5.32 -8.17
CA ILE A 98 -14.97 -4.05 -8.78
C ILE A 98 -15.42 -3.96 -10.23
N SER A 99 -15.17 -5.01 -11.02
CA SER A 99 -15.59 -5.07 -12.43
C SER A 99 -17.12 -4.89 -12.56
N LYS A 100 -17.91 -5.58 -11.74
CA LYS A 100 -19.37 -5.45 -11.71
C LYS A 100 -19.79 -4.01 -11.42
N ALA A 101 -19.27 -3.40 -10.37
CA ALA A 101 -19.57 -2.01 -10.00
C ALA A 101 -19.14 -1.02 -11.10
N ALA A 102 -18.04 -1.29 -11.79
CA ALA A 102 -17.52 -0.49 -12.90
C ALA A 102 -18.21 -0.79 -14.26
N GLY A 103 -19.42 -1.39 -14.26
CA GLY A 103 -20.17 -1.65 -15.48
C GLY A 103 -19.56 -2.73 -16.38
N GLY A 104 -18.93 -3.75 -15.80
CA GLY A 104 -18.32 -4.89 -16.52
C GLY A 104 -16.92 -4.62 -17.08
N ARG A 105 -16.31 -3.49 -16.80
CA ARG A 105 -14.95 -3.17 -17.27
C ARG A 105 -13.91 -4.05 -16.61
N PRO A 106 -12.77 -4.34 -17.31
CA PRO A 106 -11.66 -5.08 -16.69
C PRO A 106 -11.20 -4.36 -15.43
N SER A 107 -10.75 -5.12 -14.44
CA SER A 107 -10.31 -4.53 -13.18
C SER A 107 -8.93 -5.01 -12.75
N VAL A 108 -8.23 -4.10 -12.07
CA VAL A 108 -6.94 -4.31 -11.42
C VAL A 108 -7.07 -3.97 -9.94
N ARG A 109 -6.43 -4.73 -9.08
CA ARG A 109 -6.21 -4.35 -7.68
C ARG A 109 -4.79 -3.83 -7.51
N LEU A 110 -4.66 -2.72 -6.82
CA LEU A 110 -3.41 -2.16 -6.32
C LEU A 110 -3.55 -2.08 -4.80
N MET A 111 -2.84 -2.92 -4.08
CA MET A 111 -2.87 -2.94 -2.62
C MET A 111 -1.62 -2.26 -2.06
N PRO A 112 -1.71 -0.97 -1.68
CA PRO A 112 -0.59 -0.18 -1.17
C PRO A 112 -0.44 -0.35 0.34
N ASN A 113 0.61 0.29 0.89
CA ASN A 113 0.76 0.45 2.33
C ASN A 113 1.11 1.90 2.72
N MET A 114 1.11 2.20 4.02
CA MET A 114 1.24 3.57 4.55
C MET A 114 2.50 4.32 4.09
N PRO A 115 3.70 3.71 3.96
CA PRO A 115 4.90 4.41 3.48
C PRO A 115 4.81 4.94 2.04
N ALA A 116 3.77 4.58 1.28
CA ALA A 116 3.46 5.19 -0.02
C ALA A 116 3.38 6.73 0.04
N ARG A 117 2.98 7.31 1.18
CA ARG A 117 2.94 8.77 1.40
C ARG A 117 4.28 9.45 1.13
N ILE A 118 5.38 8.76 1.36
CA ILE A 118 6.75 9.27 1.17
C ILE A 118 7.48 8.57 0.00
N GLY A 119 6.74 7.86 -0.87
CA GLY A 119 7.32 7.15 -2.01
C GLY A 119 8.14 5.90 -1.63
N ARG A 120 7.96 5.37 -0.43
CA ARG A 120 8.65 4.18 0.09
C ARG A 120 7.65 3.04 0.38
N GLY A 121 6.50 3.05 -0.30
CA GLY A 121 5.49 2.02 -0.17
C GLY A 121 5.87 0.72 -0.85
N VAL A 122 5.09 -0.32 -0.52
CA VAL A 122 5.04 -1.57 -1.29
C VAL A 122 3.60 -1.77 -1.73
N SER A 123 3.40 -1.99 -3.02
CA SER A 123 2.09 -2.21 -3.63
C SER A 123 2.03 -3.56 -4.31
N GLY A 124 1.07 -4.41 -3.95
CA GLY A 124 0.73 -5.61 -4.71
C GLY A 124 -0.22 -5.29 -5.85
N LEU A 125 0.07 -5.78 -7.04
CA LEU A 125 -0.72 -5.58 -8.24
C LEU A 125 -1.29 -6.93 -8.72
N TYR A 126 -2.60 -7.00 -8.92
CA TYR A 126 -3.25 -8.14 -9.56
C TYR A 126 -4.26 -7.66 -10.60
N ALA A 127 -4.24 -8.26 -11.78
CA ALA A 127 -5.10 -7.90 -12.90
C ALA A 127 -5.89 -9.10 -13.41
N GLN A 128 -7.16 -8.88 -13.77
CA GLN A 128 -7.92 -9.84 -14.57
C GLN A 128 -7.27 -10.05 -15.95
N ASP A 129 -7.46 -11.22 -16.54
CA ASP A 129 -6.89 -11.59 -17.86
C ASP A 129 -7.30 -10.62 -19.00
N ARG A 130 -8.46 -9.97 -18.85
CA ARG A 130 -8.97 -9.00 -19.83
C ARG A 130 -8.29 -7.64 -19.78
N VAL A 131 -7.41 -7.40 -18.81
CA VAL A 131 -6.66 -6.15 -18.69
C VAL A 131 -5.58 -6.09 -19.75
N ARG A 132 -5.63 -5.06 -20.58
CA ARG A 132 -4.71 -4.87 -21.71
C ARG A 132 -3.32 -4.42 -21.24
N PRO A 133 -2.25 -4.67 -22.07
CA PRO A 133 -0.89 -4.26 -21.71
C PRO A 133 -0.77 -2.79 -21.32
N ALA A 134 -1.37 -1.86 -22.06
CA ALA A 134 -1.31 -0.43 -21.73
C ALA A 134 -1.99 -0.08 -20.40
N GLN A 135 -3.02 -0.83 -19.99
CA GLN A 135 -3.68 -0.65 -18.69
C GLN A 135 -2.81 -1.20 -17.55
N ARG A 136 -2.10 -2.31 -17.80
CA ARG A 136 -1.10 -2.85 -16.87
C ARG A 136 0.05 -1.87 -16.70
N ASP A 137 0.59 -1.32 -17.79
CA ASP A 137 1.66 -0.33 -17.78
C ASP A 137 1.27 0.93 -16.97
N LEU A 138 0.08 1.47 -17.20
CA LEU A 138 -0.42 2.60 -16.41
C LEU A 138 -0.51 2.25 -14.91
N THR A 139 -1.03 1.06 -14.59
CA THR A 139 -1.13 0.58 -13.19
C THR A 139 0.24 0.44 -12.54
N GLU A 140 1.22 -0.14 -13.26
CA GLU A 140 2.59 -0.32 -12.80
C GLU A 140 3.26 1.01 -12.49
N ARG A 141 3.18 1.96 -13.43
CA ARG A 141 3.68 3.33 -13.22
C ARG A 141 3.04 4.01 -12.01
N MET A 142 1.73 3.82 -11.80
CA MET A 142 1.05 4.34 -10.61
C MET A 142 1.54 3.64 -9.33
N GLY A 143 1.81 2.34 -9.38
CA GLY A 143 2.40 1.61 -8.26
C GLY A 143 3.83 2.07 -7.95
N GLU A 144 4.67 2.23 -8.97
CA GLU A 144 6.08 2.65 -8.85
C GLU A 144 6.22 4.10 -8.35
N ALA A 145 5.29 4.97 -8.70
CA ALA A 145 5.28 6.36 -8.22
C ALA A 145 5.19 6.48 -6.68
N VAL A 146 4.73 5.43 -6.03
CA VAL A 146 4.54 5.39 -4.57
C VAL A 146 5.48 4.41 -3.86
N GLY A 147 6.40 3.78 -4.58
CA GLY A 147 7.41 2.85 -4.06
C GLY A 147 7.61 1.62 -4.93
N THR A 148 7.74 0.45 -4.33
CA THR A 148 7.91 -0.82 -5.05
C THR A 148 6.56 -1.38 -5.48
N ALA A 149 6.42 -1.72 -6.76
CA ALA A 149 5.25 -2.38 -7.32
C ALA A 149 5.57 -3.86 -7.64
N LEU A 150 4.72 -4.79 -7.18
CA LEU A 150 4.90 -6.22 -7.35
C LEU A 150 3.69 -6.83 -8.04
N TRP A 151 3.83 -7.32 -9.27
CA TRP A 151 2.79 -8.10 -9.93
C TRP A 151 2.66 -9.48 -9.28
N LEU A 152 1.43 -9.83 -8.97
CA LEU A 152 1.06 -11.07 -8.29
C LEU A 152 0.44 -12.05 -9.31
N ALA A 153 0.68 -13.35 -9.09
CA ALA A 153 0.24 -14.39 -10.00
C ALA A 153 -1.27 -14.70 -9.89
N ASP A 154 -1.82 -14.55 -8.70
CA ASP A 154 -3.23 -14.80 -8.42
C ASP A 154 -3.79 -13.77 -7.42
N GLU A 155 -5.13 -13.70 -7.32
CA GLU A 155 -5.81 -12.73 -6.48
C GLU A 155 -5.67 -13.02 -4.97
N ASP A 156 -5.44 -14.29 -4.58
CA ASP A 156 -5.20 -14.65 -3.19
C ASP A 156 -3.90 -14.02 -2.65
N GLN A 157 -2.91 -13.84 -3.52
CA GLN A 157 -1.67 -13.16 -3.15
C GLN A 157 -1.89 -11.69 -2.74
N ILE A 158 -3.00 -11.06 -3.12
CA ILE A 158 -3.38 -9.73 -2.61
C ILE A 158 -3.66 -9.80 -1.10
N ASP A 159 -4.28 -10.86 -0.60
CA ASP A 159 -4.55 -11.01 0.83
C ASP A 159 -3.25 -11.33 1.59
N ARG A 160 -2.35 -12.10 0.97
CA ARG A 160 -1.01 -12.37 1.53
C ARG A 160 -0.16 -11.11 1.62
N ILE A 161 -0.14 -10.29 0.57
CA ILE A 161 0.61 -9.01 0.62
C ILE A 161 -0.07 -8.00 1.54
N THR A 162 -1.40 -8.05 1.70
CA THR A 162 -2.12 -7.26 2.71
C THR A 162 -1.63 -7.61 4.11
N ALA A 163 -1.47 -8.89 4.42
CA ALA A 163 -0.93 -9.33 5.70
C ALA A 163 0.55 -8.95 5.88
N ALA A 164 1.38 -9.18 4.87
CA ALA A 164 2.83 -8.99 4.98
C ALA A 164 3.27 -7.53 4.88
N ALA A 165 2.73 -6.77 3.94
CA ALA A 165 3.14 -5.41 3.63
C ALA A 165 2.06 -4.37 3.95
N GLY A 166 0.79 -4.64 3.69
CA GLY A 166 -0.31 -3.73 4.01
C GLY A 166 -0.41 -3.44 5.51
N SER A 167 -0.41 -4.50 6.32
CA SER A 167 -0.39 -4.43 7.79
C SER A 167 1.02 -4.27 8.37
N GLY A 168 2.06 -4.54 7.58
CA GLY A 168 3.47 -4.51 7.96
C GLY A 168 3.91 -3.26 8.73
N PRO A 169 3.54 -2.04 8.31
CA PRO A 169 3.86 -0.83 9.07
C PRO A 169 3.39 -0.86 10.52
N GLY A 170 2.22 -1.47 10.79
CA GLY A 170 1.72 -1.65 12.14
C GLY A 170 2.65 -2.51 13.00
N TYR A 171 3.20 -3.58 12.44
CA TYR A 171 4.14 -4.46 13.16
C TYR A 171 5.48 -3.77 13.42
N VAL A 172 5.98 -3.01 12.42
CA VAL A 172 7.22 -2.24 12.56
C VAL A 172 7.07 -1.16 13.64
N TYR A 173 5.94 -0.44 13.67
CA TYR A 173 5.69 0.55 14.72
C TYR A 173 5.53 -0.08 16.09
N GLU A 174 4.87 -1.23 16.21
CA GLU A 174 4.76 -1.93 17.50
C GLU A 174 6.12 -2.46 17.97
N PHE A 175 6.94 -3.03 17.08
CA PHE A 175 8.31 -3.40 17.38
C PHE A 175 9.15 -2.21 17.86
N ALA A 176 9.11 -1.09 17.13
CA ALA A 176 9.83 0.13 17.50
C ALA A 176 9.36 0.68 18.84
N ARG A 177 8.05 0.66 19.12
CA ARG A 177 7.47 1.09 20.40
C ARG A 177 7.98 0.26 21.57
N VAL A 178 8.01 -1.06 21.43
CA VAL A 178 8.50 -1.97 22.48
C VAL A 178 10.01 -1.82 22.67
N TYR A 179 10.75 -1.65 21.58
CA TYR A 179 12.20 -1.42 21.62
C TYR A 179 12.53 -0.09 22.33
N GLN A 180 11.79 0.99 22.00
CA GLN A 180 11.95 2.28 22.69
C GLN A 180 11.72 2.13 24.20
N LYS A 181 10.65 1.45 24.61
CA LYS A 181 10.36 1.23 26.02
C LYS A 181 11.47 0.46 26.73
N ALA A 182 12.03 -0.56 26.10
CA ALA A 182 13.16 -1.31 26.66
C ALA A 182 14.43 -0.44 26.79
N ALA A 183 14.66 0.49 25.85
CA ALA A 183 15.77 1.45 25.95
C ALA A 183 15.56 2.45 27.10
N GLU A 184 14.34 2.92 27.33
CA GLU A 184 14.00 3.75 28.49
C GLU A 184 14.27 3.03 29.83
N GLU A 185 13.98 1.73 29.90
CA GLU A 185 14.29 0.90 31.08
C GLU A 185 15.81 0.70 31.31
N LEU A 186 16.64 0.91 30.28
CA LEU A 186 18.12 0.97 30.41
C LEU A 186 18.64 2.33 30.88
N GLY A 187 17.75 3.33 31.09
CA GLY A 187 18.08 4.63 31.66
C GLY A 187 18.17 5.79 30.67
N PHE A 188 17.80 5.58 29.39
CA PHE A 188 17.68 6.68 28.44
C PHE A 188 16.34 7.43 28.67
N ASP A 189 16.35 8.76 28.48
CA ASP A 189 15.09 9.49 28.44
C ASP A 189 14.28 9.16 27.16
N ALA A 190 13.02 9.57 27.12
CA ALA A 190 12.10 9.21 26.03
C ALA A 190 12.57 9.71 24.67
N ASP A 191 13.15 10.91 24.58
CA ASP A 191 13.63 11.49 23.32
C ASP A 191 14.91 10.78 22.84
N GLN A 192 15.82 10.49 23.77
CA GLN A 192 17.02 9.69 23.48
C GLN A 192 16.64 8.28 23.03
N ALA A 193 15.77 7.59 23.76
CA ALA A 193 15.33 6.24 23.41
C ALA A 193 14.64 6.21 22.03
N ARG A 194 13.78 7.20 21.75
CA ARG A 194 13.14 7.34 20.43
C ARG A 194 14.16 7.55 19.31
N ALA A 195 15.11 8.45 19.49
CA ALA A 195 16.14 8.72 18.49
C ALA A 195 17.01 7.47 18.22
N LEU A 196 17.48 6.80 19.29
CA LEU A 196 18.28 5.57 19.20
C LEU A 196 17.55 4.50 18.36
N VAL A 197 16.26 4.24 18.65
CA VAL A 197 15.50 3.19 17.95
C VAL A 197 15.22 3.59 16.51
N LEU A 198 14.79 4.83 16.26
CA LEU A 198 14.47 5.32 14.92
C LEU A 198 15.69 5.24 14.00
N GLU A 199 16.81 5.82 14.42
CA GLU A 199 18.04 5.88 13.61
C GLU A 199 18.66 4.49 13.43
N THR A 200 18.59 3.63 14.44
CA THR A 200 19.08 2.24 14.30
C THR A 200 18.26 1.46 13.28
N ILE A 201 16.94 1.50 13.34
CA ILE A 201 16.07 0.77 12.39
C ILE A 201 16.26 1.35 10.98
N ALA A 202 16.19 2.67 10.83
CA ALA A 202 16.30 3.32 9.53
C ALA A 202 17.67 3.03 8.88
N GLY A 203 18.75 3.23 9.62
CA GLY A 203 20.12 3.00 9.11
C GLY A 203 20.38 1.54 8.75
N CYS A 204 19.88 0.58 9.54
CA CYS A 204 19.99 -0.85 9.20
C CYS A 204 19.27 -1.20 7.91
N MET A 205 18.05 -0.66 7.71
CA MET A 205 17.27 -0.94 6.48
C MET A 205 17.86 -0.24 5.27
N GLU A 206 18.37 0.96 5.42
CA GLU A 206 19.05 1.69 4.36
C GLU A 206 20.36 0.97 3.93
N LEU A 207 21.18 0.53 4.89
CA LEU A 207 22.39 -0.26 4.61
C LEU A 207 22.04 -1.56 3.87
N ALA A 208 20.99 -2.26 4.28
CA ALA A 208 20.56 -3.47 3.59
C ALA A 208 20.13 -3.19 2.14
N ALA A 209 19.41 -2.09 1.91
CA ALA A 209 19.00 -1.67 0.58
C ALA A 209 20.15 -1.26 -0.31
N GLU A 210 21.15 -0.53 0.22
CA GLU A 210 22.33 -0.09 -0.53
C GLU A 210 23.27 -1.24 -0.88
N THR A 211 23.48 -2.16 0.05
CA THR A 211 24.44 -3.27 -0.15
C THR A 211 23.81 -4.45 -0.90
N GLY A 212 22.49 -4.60 -0.89
CA GLY A 212 21.79 -5.76 -1.43
C GLY A 212 22.10 -7.08 -0.72
N GLN A 213 22.77 -7.03 0.44
CA GLN A 213 23.07 -8.22 1.23
C GLN A 213 21.82 -8.72 1.94
N ASP A 214 21.72 -10.05 2.11
CA ASP A 214 20.65 -10.65 2.89
C ASP A 214 20.77 -10.34 4.39
N PHE A 215 19.64 -10.36 5.09
CA PHE A 215 19.58 -10.00 6.50
C PHE A 215 20.39 -10.92 7.42
N GLU A 216 20.59 -12.17 7.06
CA GLU A 216 21.40 -13.13 7.83
C GLU A 216 22.87 -12.75 7.77
N THR A 217 23.38 -12.49 6.58
CA THR A 217 24.76 -12.03 6.35
C THR A 217 25.04 -10.71 7.07
N LEU A 218 24.13 -9.72 6.98
CA LEU A 218 24.28 -8.46 7.70
C LEU A 218 24.30 -8.65 9.21
N ARG A 219 23.39 -9.46 9.75
CA ARG A 219 23.36 -9.80 11.18
C ARG A 219 24.68 -10.43 11.62
N ASP A 220 25.16 -11.43 10.91
CA ASP A 220 26.34 -12.21 11.28
C ASP A 220 27.62 -11.37 11.19
N SER A 221 27.68 -10.39 10.29
CA SER A 221 28.81 -9.46 10.15
C SER A 221 29.10 -8.63 11.40
N ILE A 222 28.08 -8.38 12.22
CA ILE A 222 28.18 -7.58 13.47
C ILE A 222 28.18 -8.46 14.73
N MET A 223 28.09 -9.80 14.57
CA MET A 223 28.11 -10.75 15.69
C MET A 223 29.51 -11.31 15.91
N SER A 224 30.17 -10.93 17.01
CA SER A 224 31.41 -11.55 17.44
C SER A 224 31.13 -12.60 18.54
N LYS A 225 31.96 -13.64 18.59
CA LYS A 225 31.84 -14.71 19.61
C LYS A 225 31.95 -14.12 21.03
N GLY A 226 30.90 -14.26 21.82
CA GLY A 226 30.82 -13.71 23.17
C GLY A 226 30.57 -12.19 23.23
N GLY A 227 30.29 -11.54 22.09
CA GLY A 227 29.97 -10.12 22.03
C GLY A 227 28.56 -9.78 22.47
N THR A 228 28.30 -8.49 22.70
CA THR A 228 26.99 -7.96 23.13
C THR A 228 25.90 -8.24 22.14
N THR A 229 26.18 -8.10 20.82
CA THR A 229 25.21 -8.40 19.76
C THR A 229 24.80 -9.86 19.77
N ALA A 230 25.74 -10.80 19.92
CA ALA A 230 25.44 -12.23 19.99
C ALA A 230 24.56 -12.56 21.20
N ALA A 231 24.83 -11.97 22.37
CA ALA A 231 24.02 -12.14 23.56
C ALA A 231 22.61 -11.62 23.37
N GLY A 232 22.45 -10.42 22.79
CA GLY A 232 21.17 -9.80 22.49
C GLY A 232 20.34 -10.59 21.48
N VAL A 233 20.92 -11.01 20.37
CA VAL A 233 20.24 -11.82 19.33
C VAL A 233 19.80 -13.17 19.88
N ASN A 234 20.63 -13.84 20.71
CA ASN A 234 20.24 -15.08 21.36
C ASN A 234 19.07 -14.88 22.33
N ALA A 235 19.05 -13.79 23.08
CA ALA A 235 17.92 -13.47 23.97
C ALA A 235 16.65 -13.14 23.17
N LEU A 236 16.78 -12.52 21.99
CA LEU A 236 15.66 -12.14 21.15
C LEU A 236 15.01 -13.33 20.44
N ASN A 237 15.78 -14.26 19.90
CA ASN A 237 15.28 -15.36 19.06
C ASN A 237 16.07 -16.68 19.17
N GLY A 238 16.88 -16.88 20.21
CA GLY A 238 17.64 -18.12 20.38
C GLY A 238 16.80 -19.38 20.59
N ASP A 239 15.54 -19.20 20.98
CA ASP A 239 14.52 -20.25 21.16
C ASP A 239 13.41 -20.21 20.10
N ASP A 240 13.62 -19.52 18.97
CA ASP A 240 12.66 -19.35 17.88
C ASP A 240 11.32 -18.66 18.26
N GLN A 241 11.22 -18.06 19.44
CA GLN A 241 9.97 -17.40 19.86
C GLN A 241 9.59 -16.22 18.95
N LEU A 242 10.56 -15.37 18.55
CA LEU A 242 10.29 -14.26 17.62
C LEU A 242 9.81 -14.81 16.27
N THR A 243 10.46 -15.84 15.75
CA THR A 243 10.06 -16.53 14.52
C THR A 243 8.62 -17.04 14.60
N GLY A 244 8.28 -17.72 15.70
CA GLY A 244 6.93 -18.22 15.94
C GLY A 244 5.88 -17.12 16.04
N ARG A 245 6.19 -16.02 16.75
CA ARG A 245 5.30 -14.86 16.87
C ARG A 245 5.04 -14.18 15.54
N LEU A 246 6.08 -13.95 14.72
CA LEU A 246 5.92 -13.33 13.41
C LEU A 246 5.10 -14.20 12.45
N LYS A 247 5.32 -15.53 12.45
CA LYS A 247 4.48 -16.46 11.67
C LYS A 247 3.01 -16.36 12.09
N ALA A 248 2.72 -16.41 13.39
CA ALA A 248 1.35 -16.28 13.90
C ALA A 248 0.73 -14.91 13.60
N THR A 249 1.51 -13.83 13.66
CA THR A 249 1.06 -12.47 13.32
C THR A 249 0.62 -12.37 11.87
N LEU A 250 1.46 -12.84 10.94
CA LEU A 250 1.15 -12.81 9.52
C LEU A 250 -0.04 -13.71 9.18
N GLN A 251 -0.14 -14.90 9.81
CA GLN A 251 -1.28 -15.79 9.61
C GLN A 251 -2.59 -15.16 10.07
N ALA A 252 -2.63 -14.57 11.27
CA ALA A 252 -3.82 -13.90 11.80
C ALA A 252 -4.28 -12.74 10.91
N ALA A 253 -3.33 -11.97 10.36
CA ALA A 253 -3.65 -10.88 9.44
C ALA A 253 -4.15 -11.40 8.08
N TYR A 254 -3.59 -12.49 7.57
CA TYR A 254 -4.04 -13.15 6.35
C TYR A 254 -5.46 -13.72 6.51
N ASP A 255 -5.71 -14.45 7.60
CA ASP A 255 -7.04 -15.00 7.90
C ASP A 255 -8.08 -13.88 7.93
N ARG A 256 -7.74 -12.75 8.57
CA ARG A 256 -8.61 -11.59 8.62
C ARG A 256 -8.83 -10.93 7.25
N ALA A 257 -7.81 -10.88 6.42
CA ALA A 257 -7.94 -10.37 5.04
C ALA A 257 -8.90 -11.24 4.21
N CYS A 258 -8.80 -12.57 4.35
CA CYS A 258 -9.73 -13.51 3.72
C CYS A 258 -11.18 -13.34 4.20
N GLU A 259 -11.40 -13.16 5.51
CA GLU A 259 -12.73 -12.88 6.08
C GLU A 259 -13.35 -11.58 5.52
N LEU A 260 -12.52 -10.56 5.30
CA LEU A 260 -12.98 -9.26 4.78
C LEU A 260 -13.31 -9.31 3.28
N ARG A 261 -12.79 -10.29 2.58
CA ARG A 261 -13.08 -10.51 1.15
C ARG A 261 -14.50 -11.07 0.93
N GLY A 262 -15.08 -11.75 1.93
CA GLY A 262 -16.41 -12.39 1.87
C GLY A 262 -16.39 -13.79 1.33
#